data_882e49d466aaee4f58e3d4bf78a552d0
#
_entry.id   882e49d466aaee4f58e3d4bf78a552d0
#
_cell.length_a   1.000
_cell.length_b   1.000
_cell.length_c   1.000
_cell.angle_alpha   90.00
_cell.angle_beta   90.00
_cell.angle_gamma   90.00
#
_symmetry.space_group_name_H-M   'P 1'
#
loop_
_entity.id
_entity.type
_entity.pdbx_description
1 polymer ?
#
loop_
_entity_poly.entity_id
_entity_poly.type
_entity_poly.pdbx_seq_one_letter_code
_entity_poly.pdbx_strand_id
1 'polypeptide(L)'
;MTLPAATVIVVSRHRAAELARCLMALAQQDHPQIEVIVVADPAGIEAAKATGLPLKLLHFDEANISAARNLGLSAAAGEMVAFIDDDAVAEPTWLSRLCGALARPDVVAATGFVRGRNGISFQWKACEVDALGLDHPLPDDATTYPGAPARAVKTQGTNCAFRRPALLSIGGFDPAFRFYLDYADVNLRLAGHGLTAVVPDAQVHHGFAASVRRRADRVPTDLHEIAASIAVFLRRHAPEALEAETIPAIEAQRRRLADLRRARRISEPEAERLAASLAAGWDDGMARPLSPLAALVPTAPGFMALPETGPRRGAVISGRIWQRAALMKQARIARAEGRVVTVICLAPSPRAHRVAFTDHGIWLQTGGLFGWSTREGPRLRLAPFTRRIAEETARIAPLRPVL
;
A
#
# COMPACT_ATOMS: atom_id res chain seq x y z
N MET A 1 6.33 -0.83 26.35
CA MET A 1 5.18 0.08 26.05
C MET A 1 4.15 -0.74 25.30
N THR A 2 2.89 -0.70 25.70
CA THR A 2 1.78 -1.30 24.94
C THR A 2 1.53 -0.46 23.69
N LEU A 3 1.44 -1.11 22.54
CA LEU A 3 1.06 -0.43 21.31
C LEU A 3 -0.43 -0.02 21.37
N PRO A 4 -0.80 1.16 20.83
CA PRO A 4 -2.19 1.60 20.78
C PRO A 4 -3.02 0.67 19.88
N ALA A 5 -4.30 0.49 20.19
CA ALA A 5 -5.21 -0.29 19.37
C ALA A 5 -5.34 0.31 17.97
N ALA A 6 -5.28 -0.55 16.93
CA ALA A 6 -5.27 -0.12 15.55
C ALA A 6 -6.40 -0.73 14.75
N THR A 7 -7.04 0.07 13.90
CA THR A 7 -7.96 -0.38 12.85
C THR A 7 -7.25 -0.38 11.52
N VAL A 8 -7.25 -1.51 10.81
CA VAL A 8 -6.80 -1.59 9.41
C VAL A 8 -8.01 -1.53 8.50
N ILE A 9 -8.03 -0.59 7.57
CA ILE A 9 -9.08 -0.43 6.56
C ILE A 9 -8.56 -0.91 5.22
N VAL A 10 -9.28 -1.87 4.61
CA VAL A 10 -9.04 -2.38 3.27
C VAL A 10 -10.25 -2.04 2.41
N VAL A 11 -10.02 -1.25 1.35
CA VAL A 11 -11.05 -0.98 0.33
C VAL A 11 -10.81 -1.89 -0.87
N SER A 12 -11.84 -2.59 -1.32
CA SER A 12 -11.74 -3.50 -2.47
C SER A 12 -12.94 -3.35 -3.40
N ARG A 13 -12.69 -3.40 -4.71
CA ARG A 13 -13.74 -3.43 -5.72
C ARG A 13 -13.32 -4.28 -6.90
N HIS A 14 -14.08 -5.35 -7.20
CA HIS A 14 -13.84 -6.32 -8.28
C HIS A 14 -12.48 -7.06 -8.18
N ARG A 15 -11.98 -7.30 -6.94
CA ARG A 15 -10.68 -7.95 -6.66
C ARG A 15 -10.73 -8.92 -5.48
N ALA A 16 -11.75 -9.77 -5.49
CA ALA A 16 -12.01 -10.71 -4.41
C ALA A 16 -10.82 -11.63 -4.05
N ALA A 17 -10.06 -12.09 -5.04
CA ALA A 17 -8.91 -12.96 -4.83
C ALA A 17 -7.71 -12.22 -4.20
N GLU A 18 -7.46 -10.99 -4.63
CA GLU A 18 -6.43 -10.11 -4.08
C GLU A 18 -6.76 -9.75 -2.63
N LEU A 19 -8.01 -9.37 -2.36
CA LEU A 19 -8.51 -9.08 -1.02
C LEU A 19 -8.31 -10.27 -0.07
N ALA A 20 -8.67 -11.48 -0.48
CA ALA A 20 -8.49 -12.68 0.36
C ALA A 20 -7.01 -12.89 0.73
N ARG A 21 -6.08 -12.64 -0.20
CA ARG A 21 -4.63 -12.74 0.06
C ARG A 21 -4.14 -11.63 1.00
N CYS A 22 -4.62 -10.40 0.85
CA CYS A 22 -4.34 -9.27 1.75
C CYS A 22 -4.80 -9.62 3.18
N LEU A 23 -6.02 -10.07 3.36
CA LEU A 23 -6.58 -10.47 4.66
C LEU A 23 -5.79 -11.60 5.32
N MET A 24 -5.34 -12.59 4.55
CA MET A 24 -4.48 -13.66 5.04
C MET A 24 -3.13 -13.14 5.58
N ALA A 25 -2.58 -12.09 4.99
CA ALA A 25 -1.36 -11.45 5.50
C ALA A 25 -1.64 -10.60 6.75
N LEU A 26 -2.77 -9.90 6.80
CA LEU A 26 -3.20 -9.17 8.00
C LEU A 26 -3.41 -10.08 9.21
N ALA A 27 -3.91 -11.30 8.99
CA ALA A 27 -3.99 -12.32 10.04
C ALA A 27 -2.63 -12.80 10.57
N GLN A 28 -1.50 -12.38 9.97
CA GLN A 28 -0.14 -12.72 10.43
C GLN A 28 0.58 -11.57 11.14
N GLN A 29 -0.10 -10.47 11.41
CA GLN A 29 0.53 -9.32 12.05
C GLN A 29 0.94 -9.61 13.49
N ASP A 30 2.07 -9.04 13.92
CA ASP A 30 2.60 -9.14 15.27
C ASP A 30 2.02 -8.11 16.25
N HIS A 31 1.17 -7.21 15.76
CA HIS A 31 0.48 -6.22 16.59
C HIS A 31 -0.64 -6.90 17.39
N PRO A 32 -0.71 -6.71 18.73
CA PRO A 32 -1.61 -7.50 19.58
C PRO A 32 -3.08 -7.05 19.55
N GLN A 33 -3.36 -5.82 19.13
CA GLN A 33 -4.71 -5.24 19.15
C GLN A 33 -5.06 -4.67 17.78
N ILE A 34 -5.57 -5.54 16.90
CA ILE A 34 -5.96 -5.20 15.54
C ILE A 34 -7.46 -5.40 15.36
N GLU A 35 -8.10 -4.44 14.74
CA GLU A 35 -9.41 -4.54 14.11
C GLU A 35 -9.23 -4.42 12.61
N VAL A 36 -9.98 -5.18 11.81
CA VAL A 36 -9.94 -5.08 10.36
C VAL A 36 -11.34 -4.75 9.83
N ILE A 37 -11.41 -3.67 9.03
CA ILE A 37 -12.61 -3.24 8.31
C ILE A 37 -12.39 -3.47 6.83
N VAL A 38 -13.32 -4.18 6.20
CA VAL A 38 -13.37 -4.36 4.75
C VAL A 38 -14.53 -3.55 4.20
N VAL A 39 -14.24 -2.63 3.29
CA VAL A 39 -15.23 -1.85 2.53
C VAL A 39 -15.19 -2.34 1.10
N ALA A 40 -16.21 -3.06 0.65
CA ALA A 40 -16.12 -3.75 -0.63
C ALA A 40 -17.48 -3.91 -1.34
N ASP A 41 -17.40 -4.24 -2.64
CA ASP A 41 -18.51 -4.72 -3.46
C ASP A 41 -19.01 -6.09 -2.97
N PRO A 42 -20.19 -6.58 -3.45
CA PRO A 42 -20.74 -7.86 -2.99
C PRO A 42 -19.76 -9.04 -3.08
N ALA A 43 -19.00 -9.14 -4.18
CA ALA A 43 -18.04 -10.22 -4.37
C ALA A 43 -16.88 -10.14 -3.37
N GLY A 44 -16.40 -8.94 -3.07
CA GLY A 44 -15.38 -8.69 -2.05
C GLY A 44 -15.88 -9.03 -0.64
N ILE A 45 -17.12 -8.69 -0.31
CA ILE A 45 -17.75 -9.05 0.97
C ILE A 45 -17.83 -10.57 1.13
N GLU A 46 -18.26 -11.32 0.12
CA GLU A 46 -18.32 -12.78 0.18
C GLU A 46 -16.92 -13.41 0.30
N ALA A 47 -15.92 -12.86 -0.42
CA ALA A 47 -14.54 -13.32 -0.26
C ALA A 47 -13.98 -13.04 1.14
N ALA A 48 -14.31 -11.90 1.74
CA ALA A 48 -13.92 -11.59 3.11
C ALA A 48 -14.59 -12.54 4.13
N LYS A 49 -15.88 -12.81 4.01
CA LYS A 49 -16.60 -13.82 4.84
C LYS A 49 -15.98 -15.21 4.74
N ALA A 50 -15.58 -15.63 3.52
CA ALA A 50 -14.99 -16.93 3.28
C ALA A 50 -13.64 -17.13 4.00
N THR A 51 -12.97 -16.07 4.47
CA THR A 51 -11.75 -16.18 5.28
C THR A 51 -12.01 -16.71 6.68
N GLY A 52 -13.23 -16.65 7.19
CA GLY A 52 -13.59 -17.01 8.55
C GLY A 52 -13.07 -16.07 9.63
N LEU A 53 -12.44 -14.95 9.25
CA LEU A 53 -11.92 -13.95 10.19
C LEU A 53 -13.06 -13.06 10.71
N PRO A 54 -13.03 -12.61 11.98
CA PRO A 54 -13.96 -11.62 12.50
C PRO A 54 -13.61 -10.25 11.92
N LEU A 55 -14.36 -9.82 10.91
CA LEU A 55 -14.14 -8.59 10.16
C LEU A 55 -15.38 -7.70 10.25
N LYS A 56 -15.19 -6.39 10.37
CA LYS A 56 -16.26 -5.45 10.09
C LYS A 56 -16.42 -5.33 8.58
N LEU A 57 -17.59 -5.69 8.06
CA LEU A 57 -17.88 -5.73 6.62
C LEU A 57 -18.86 -4.60 6.28
N LEU A 58 -18.44 -3.71 5.39
CA LEU A 58 -19.22 -2.57 4.92
C LEU A 58 -19.39 -2.67 3.41
N HIS A 59 -20.64 -2.70 2.96
CA HIS A 59 -20.94 -2.74 1.53
C HIS A 59 -20.75 -1.36 0.90
N PHE A 60 -19.97 -1.30 -0.18
CA PHE A 60 -19.79 -0.11 -0.98
C PHE A 60 -19.36 -0.49 -2.41
N ASP A 61 -20.15 -0.14 -3.41
CA ASP A 61 -19.88 -0.50 -4.83
C ASP A 61 -19.86 0.74 -5.76
N GLU A 62 -19.52 1.91 -5.22
CA GLU A 62 -19.31 3.08 -6.04
C GLU A 62 -17.83 3.25 -6.40
N ALA A 63 -17.56 3.85 -7.58
CA ALA A 63 -16.19 4.10 -8.05
C ALA A 63 -15.59 5.36 -7.39
N ASN A 64 -15.62 5.43 -6.05
CA ASN A 64 -15.08 6.52 -5.24
C ASN A 64 -14.32 5.97 -4.03
N ILE A 65 -13.00 5.86 -4.16
CA ILE A 65 -12.16 5.28 -3.11
C ILE A 65 -12.11 6.16 -1.85
N SER A 66 -12.20 7.49 -1.98
CA SER A 66 -12.23 8.41 -0.84
C SER A 66 -13.49 8.25 -0.01
N ALA A 67 -14.67 8.13 -0.66
CA ALA A 67 -15.92 7.86 0.03
C ALA A 67 -15.90 6.49 0.73
N ALA A 68 -15.37 5.46 0.07
CA ALA A 68 -15.20 4.14 0.66
C ALA A 68 -14.29 4.16 1.91
N ARG A 69 -13.16 4.87 1.84
CA ARG A 69 -12.25 5.03 2.99
C ARG A 69 -12.90 5.79 4.15
N ASN A 70 -13.69 6.82 3.87
CA ASN A 70 -14.43 7.56 4.89
C ASN A 70 -15.49 6.70 5.58
N LEU A 71 -16.17 5.83 4.82
CA LEU A 71 -17.11 4.87 5.38
C LEU A 71 -16.40 3.93 6.39
N GLY A 72 -15.24 3.40 6.00
CA GLY A 72 -14.40 2.59 6.89
C GLY A 72 -13.88 3.38 8.08
N LEU A 73 -13.42 4.61 7.87
CA LEU A 73 -12.89 5.50 8.92
C LEU A 73 -13.95 5.85 9.98
N SER A 74 -15.19 6.10 9.55
CA SER A 74 -16.31 6.38 10.48
C SER A 74 -16.65 5.16 11.34
N ALA A 75 -16.45 3.94 10.86
CA ALA A 75 -16.69 2.69 11.57
C ALA A 75 -15.47 2.20 12.39
N ALA A 76 -14.32 2.85 12.28
CA ALA A 76 -13.10 2.49 12.97
C ALA A 76 -13.19 2.77 14.47
N ALA A 77 -12.74 1.81 15.30
CA ALA A 77 -12.73 1.95 16.77
C ALA A 77 -11.30 2.04 17.35
N GLY A 78 -10.27 1.68 16.60
CA GLY A 78 -8.88 1.80 17.03
C GLY A 78 -8.45 3.26 17.24
N GLU A 79 -7.47 3.49 18.08
CA GLU A 79 -6.84 4.81 18.27
C GLU A 79 -6.05 5.24 17.04
N MET A 80 -5.43 4.26 16.37
CA MET A 80 -4.72 4.42 15.10
C MET A 80 -5.53 3.79 13.97
N VAL A 81 -5.48 4.40 12.79
CA VAL A 81 -6.09 3.86 11.57
C VAL A 81 -5.02 3.67 10.51
N ALA A 82 -4.87 2.45 10.03
CA ALA A 82 -3.95 2.12 8.94
C ALA A 82 -4.72 1.77 7.67
N PHE A 83 -4.14 2.09 6.52
CA PHE A 83 -4.68 1.76 5.20
C PHE A 83 -3.70 0.88 4.42
N ILE A 84 -4.25 -0.10 3.74
CA ILE A 84 -3.53 -0.98 2.83
C ILE A 84 -4.45 -1.31 1.64
N ASP A 85 -3.88 -1.37 0.43
CA ASP A 85 -4.64 -1.75 -0.76
C ASP A 85 -4.94 -3.26 -0.77
N ASP A 86 -6.04 -3.65 -1.38
CA ASP A 86 -6.49 -5.03 -1.50
C ASP A 86 -5.50 -5.95 -2.23
N ASP A 87 -4.65 -5.42 -3.11
CA ASP A 87 -3.61 -6.14 -3.84
C ASP A 87 -2.20 -6.02 -3.21
N ALA A 88 -2.14 -5.59 -1.96
CA ALA A 88 -0.91 -5.54 -1.18
C ALA A 88 -0.86 -6.62 -0.09
N VAL A 89 0.35 -7.02 0.26
CA VAL A 89 0.64 -8.00 1.30
C VAL A 89 1.58 -7.37 2.33
N ALA A 90 1.10 -7.19 3.55
CA ALA A 90 1.88 -6.61 4.64
C ALA A 90 2.91 -7.62 5.19
N GLU A 91 4.14 -7.17 5.46
CA GLU A 91 5.08 -7.93 6.27
C GLU A 91 4.56 -8.07 7.71
N PRO A 92 4.86 -9.15 8.43
CA PRO A 92 4.29 -9.41 9.75
C PRO A 92 4.49 -8.30 10.79
N THR A 93 5.56 -7.53 10.69
CA THR A 93 5.88 -6.42 11.60
C THR A 93 5.39 -5.05 11.11
N TRP A 94 4.61 -5.01 10.03
CA TRP A 94 4.19 -3.78 9.38
C TRP A 94 3.41 -2.85 10.31
N LEU A 95 2.34 -3.36 10.92
CA LEU A 95 1.43 -2.53 11.71
C LEU A 95 2.07 -2.11 13.03
N SER A 96 2.79 -3.00 13.72
CA SER A 96 3.47 -2.68 14.96
C SER A 96 4.52 -1.57 14.79
N ARG A 97 5.21 -1.55 13.65
CA ARG A 97 6.19 -0.50 13.32
C ARG A 97 5.55 0.85 13.03
N LEU A 98 4.46 0.88 12.26
CA LEU A 98 3.72 2.12 12.02
C LEU A 98 3.13 2.66 13.33
N CYS A 99 2.49 1.81 14.13
CA CYS A 99 1.92 2.19 15.42
C CYS A 99 2.98 2.59 16.45
N GLY A 100 4.16 1.97 16.41
CA GLY A 100 5.31 2.35 17.25
C GLY A 100 5.78 3.78 16.97
N ALA A 101 5.83 4.20 15.71
CA ALA A 101 6.14 5.59 15.36
C ALA A 101 5.03 6.56 15.81
N LEU A 102 3.77 6.15 15.66
CA LEU A 102 2.61 6.93 16.12
C LEU A 102 2.43 6.94 17.64
N ALA A 103 3.18 6.14 18.41
CA ALA A 103 3.15 6.21 19.88
C ALA A 103 3.66 7.55 20.41
N ARG A 104 4.48 8.27 19.65
CA ARG A 104 4.89 9.65 19.96
C ARG A 104 3.70 10.60 19.80
N PRO A 105 3.37 11.43 20.81
CA PRO A 105 2.20 12.32 20.76
C PRO A 105 2.22 13.35 19.64
N ASP A 106 3.40 13.79 19.22
CA ASP A 106 3.64 14.79 18.18
C ASP A 106 3.57 14.21 16.74
N VAL A 107 3.49 12.86 16.60
CA VAL A 107 3.38 12.19 15.29
C VAL A 107 1.92 11.88 14.99
N VAL A 108 1.40 12.41 13.87
CA VAL A 108 0.00 12.24 13.45
C VAL A 108 -0.18 11.28 12.27
N ALA A 109 0.88 11.05 11.50
CA ALA A 109 0.89 10.14 10.36
C ALA A 109 2.20 9.34 10.30
N ALA A 110 2.16 8.15 9.72
CA ALA A 110 3.33 7.32 9.46
C ALA A 110 3.19 6.63 8.09
N THR A 111 4.30 6.47 7.39
CA THR A 111 4.38 5.76 6.11
C THR A 111 5.59 4.86 6.07
N GLY A 112 5.45 3.70 5.43
CA GLY A 112 6.53 2.75 5.21
C GLY A 112 6.92 2.63 3.74
N PHE A 113 7.85 1.71 3.45
CA PHE A 113 8.33 1.45 2.10
C PHE A 113 7.49 0.37 1.40
N VAL A 114 7.34 0.51 0.09
CA VAL A 114 6.52 -0.40 -0.74
C VAL A 114 7.41 -1.16 -1.70
N ARG A 115 7.41 -2.50 -1.58
CA ARG A 115 8.08 -3.39 -2.54
C ARG A 115 7.19 -3.66 -3.74
N GLY A 116 7.81 -3.72 -4.92
CA GLY A 116 7.13 -4.06 -6.15
C GLY A 116 6.93 -5.57 -6.34
N ARG A 117 6.39 -5.98 -7.49
CA ARG A 117 6.01 -7.36 -7.88
C ARG A 117 7.09 -8.44 -7.68
N ASN A 118 8.36 -8.09 -7.72
CA ASN A 118 9.41 -9.06 -7.48
C ASN A 118 9.66 -9.33 -5.99
N GLY A 119 9.03 -8.55 -5.10
CA GLY A 119 9.17 -8.63 -3.65
C GLY A 119 10.58 -8.27 -3.12
N ILE A 120 11.44 -7.68 -3.95
CA ILE A 120 12.82 -7.31 -3.61
C ILE A 120 13.03 -5.80 -3.81
N SER A 121 12.80 -5.30 -5.03
CA SER A 121 12.98 -3.87 -5.35
C SER A 121 11.88 -3.03 -4.70
N PHE A 122 12.24 -1.89 -4.19
CA PHE A 122 11.25 -0.91 -3.77
C PHE A 122 10.61 -0.25 -4.99
N GLN A 123 9.30 -0.09 -4.91
CA GLN A 123 8.50 0.69 -5.86
C GLN A 123 8.41 2.13 -5.39
N TRP A 124 8.14 2.31 -4.11
CA TRP A 124 8.07 3.60 -3.45
C TRP A 124 8.85 3.57 -2.14
N LYS A 125 9.60 4.61 -1.93
CA LYS A 125 10.26 4.97 -0.69
C LYS A 125 9.67 6.28 -0.19
N ALA A 126 10.37 6.98 0.70
CA ALA A 126 9.91 8.25 1.21
C ALA A 126 9.98 9.36 0.15
N CYS A 127 8.95 10.18 0.09
CA CYS A 127 8.91 11.42 -0.68
C CYS A 127 7.99 12.44 0.01
N GLU A 128 8.15 13.69 -0.33
CA GLU A 128 7.18 14.75 -0.08
C GLU A 128 6.32 14.97 -1.31
N VAL A 129 5.17 15.59 -1.11
CA VAL A 129 4.32 16.15 -2.16
C VAL A 129 4.19 17.65 -1.94
N ASP A 130 4.24 18.42 -3.02
CA ASP A 130 4.00 19.88 -2.98
C ASP A 130 2.55 20.23 -3.35
N ALA A 131 2.21 21.51 -3.30
CA ALA A 131 0.88 22.02 -3.62
C ALA A 131 0.49 21.84 -5.11
N LEU A 132 1.43 21.51 -5.99
CA LEU A 132 1.17 21.15 -7.39
C LEU A 132 0.95 19.64 -7.58
N GLY A 133 1.11 18.84 -6.51
CA GLY A 133 0.99 17.38 -6.56
C GLY A 133 2.25 16.67 -7.07
N LEU A 134 3.39 17.37 -7.11
CA LEU A 134 4.66 16.82 -7.56
C LEU A 134 5.41 16.14 -6.41
N ASP A 135 6.03 15.00 -6.70
CA ASP A 135 6.79 14.24 -5.72
C ASP A 135 8.25 14.70 -5.64
N HIS A 136 8.76 14.87 -4.41
CA HIS A 136 10.14 15.22 -4.10
C HIS A 136 10.76 14.13 -3.22
N PRO A 137 11.81 13.43 -3.68
CA PRO A 137 12.43 12.37 -2.90
C PRO A 137 12.95 12.84 -1.55
N LEU A 138 12.80 12.01 -0.53
CA LEU A 138 13.39 12.17 0.80
C LEU A 138 14.49 11.11 1.02
N PRO A 139 15.38 11.31 2.01
CA PRO A 139 16.31 10.27 2.45
C PRO A 139 15.60 8.96 2.86
N ASP A 140 16.32 7.85 2.76
CA ASP A 140 15.79 6.50 3.01
C ASP A 140 15.88 6.09 4.50
N ASP A 141 16.22 6.99 5.39
CA ASP A 141 16.37 6.76 6.82
C ASP A 141 15.03 6.91 7.59
N ALA A 142 14.99 6.32 8.77
CA ALA A 142 13.85 6.43 9.66
C ALA A 142 13.91 7.77 10.41
N THR A 143 12.96 8.66 10.12
CA THR A 143 12.89 9.98 10.77
C THR A 143 11.48 10.57 10.72
N THR A 144 11.30 11.72 11.33
CA THR A 144 10.05 12.47 11.32
C THR A 144 10.26 13.83 10.68
N TYR A 145 9.26 14.25 9.91
CA TYR A 145 9.28 15.53 9.21
C TYR A 145 8.08 16.38 9.61
N PRO A 146 8.26 17.67 9.84
CA PRO A 146 7.14 18.61 9.88
C PRO A 146 6.57 18.77 8.47
N GLY A 147 5.26 19.02 8.40
CA GLY A 147 4.62 19.42 7.16
C GLY A 147 4.35 20.91 7.14
N ALA A 148 4.08 21.43 5.94
CA ALA A 148 3.54 22.77 5.71
C ALA A 148 2.37 22.67 4.71
N PRO A 149 1.44 23.64 4.66
CA PRO A 149 0.30 23.58 3.74
C PRO A 149 0.67 23.43 2.26
N ALA A 150 1.87 23.89 1.90
CA ALA A 150 2.38 23.78 0.53
C ALA A 150 3.30 22.57 0.31
N ARG A 151 3.67 21.81 1.35
CA ARG A 151 4.60 20.68 1.26
C ARG A 151 4.49 19.75 2.46
N ALA A 152 4.29 18.46 2.22
CA ALA A 152 4.15 17.47 3.28
C ALA A 152 4.73 16.11 2.85
N VAL A 153 5.14 15.28 3.82
CA VAL A 153 5.50 13.88 3.52
C VAL A 153 4.29 13.19 2.91
N LYS A 154 4.48 12.60 1.74
CA LYS A 154 3.45 11.82 1.05
C LYS A 154 3.37 10.42 1.64
N THR A 155 2.30 10.14 2.35
CA THR A 155 2.00 8.78 2.77
C THR A 155 1.56 7.96 1.55
N GLN A 156 2.08 6.74 1.43
CA GLN A 156 1.71 5.85 0.33
C GLN A 156 0.40 5.14 0.67
N GLY A 157 -0.63 5.28 -0.17
CA GLY A 157 -1.98 4.79 0.10
C GLY A 157 -2.07 3.30 0.44
N THR A 158 -1.13 2.51 -0.05
CA THR A 158 -1.02 1.09 0.28
C THR A 158 -0.19 0.80 1.53
N ASN A 159 0.41 1.82 2.17
CA ASN A 159 1.30 1.65 3.32
C ASN A 159 1.35 2.90 4.19
N CYS A 160 0.32 3.14 4.98
CA CYS A 160 0.27 4.28 5.88
C CYS A 160 -0.62 4.03 7.10
N ALA A 161 -0.40 4.83 8.13
CA ALA A 161 -1.26 4.90 9.31
C ALA A 161 -1.35 6.34 9.83
N PHE A 162 -2.44 6.63 10.52
CA PHE A 162 -2.76 7.96 11.06
C PHE A 162 -3.29 7.84 12.48
N ARG A 163 -3.11 8.89 13.29
CA ARG A 163 -3.95 9.08 14.46
C ARG A 163 -5.39 9.30 14.02
N ARG A 164 -6.29 8.42 14.43
CA ARG A 164 -7.69 8.51 14.04
C ARG A 164 -8.33 9.87 14.34
N PRO A 165 -8.17 10.45 15.54
CA PRO A 165 -8.76 11.79 15.82
C PRO A 165 -8.26 12.88 14.88
N ALA A 166 -6.97 12.89 14.54
CA ALA A 166 -6.40 13.88 13.60
C ALA A 166 -6.97 13.72 12.19
N LEU A 167 -7.12 12.48 11.70
CA LEU A 167 -7.69 12.24 10.37
C LEU A 167 -9.19 12.58 10.33
N LEU A 168 -9.94 12.30 11.41
CA LEU A 168 -11.36 12.66 11.53
C LEU A 168 -11.55 14.18 11.56
N SER A 169 -10.69 14.92 12.29
CA SER A 169 -10.81 16.38 12.45
C SER A 169 -10.67 17.15 11.15
N ILE A 170 -9.86 16.64 10.20
CA ILE A 170 -9.70 17.24 8.87
C ILE A 170 -10.76 16.79 7.87
N GLY A 171 -11.77 16.02 8.30
CA GLY A 171 -12.84 15.50 7.45
C GLY A 171 -12.47 14.25 6.65
N GLY A 172 -11.39 13.55 7.02
CA GLY A 172 -10.94 12.35 6.31
C GLY A 172 -10.48 12.64 4.89
N PHE A 173 -10.88 11.78 3.95
CA PHE A 173 -10.59 11.89 2.53
C PHE A 173 -11.65 12.75 1.83
N ASP A 174 -11.24 13.64 0.92
CA ASP A 174 -12.18 14.43 0.13
C ASP A 174 -12.80 13.56 -0.99
N PRO A 175 -14.15 13.37 -1.01
CA PRO A 175 -14.82 12.57 -2.05
C PRO A 175 -14.72 13.16 -3.47
N ALA A 176 -14.27 14.40 -3.62
CA ALA A 176 -13.95 14.97 -4.93
C ALA A 176 -12.78 14.24 -5.61
N PHE A 177 -11.89 13.57 -4.83
CA PHE A 177 -10.86 12.67 -5.31
C PHE A 177 -11.38 11.24 -5.38
N ARG A 178 -12.00 10.85 -6.48
CA ARG A 178 -12.54 9.49 -6.65
C ARG A 178 -11.45 8.44 -6.88
N PHE A 179 -10.27 8.88 -7.33
CA PHE A 179 -9.08 8.06 -7.58
C PHE A 179 -7.88 8.98 -7.81
N TYR A 180 -6.70 8.68 -7.27
CA TYR A 180 -5.46 9.46 -7.46
C TYR A 180 -5.42 10.79 -6.70
N LEU A 181 -4.27 11.14 -6.14
CA LEU A 181 -3.97 12.33 -5.32
C LEU A 181 -4.75 12.49 -3.99
N ASP A 182 -5.64 11.58 -3.68
CA ASP A 182 -6.43 11.57 -2.45
C ASP A 182 -5.56 11.55 -1.17
N TYR A 183 -4.46 10.79 -1.15
CA TYR A 183 -3.50 10.83 -0.04
C TYR A 183 -2.64 12.10 -0.04
N ALA A 184 -2.29 12.61 -1.22
CA ALA A 184 -1.57 13.88 -1.32
C ALA A 184 -2.40 15.03 -0.70
N ASP A 185 -3.71 15.06 -1.01
CA ASP A 185 -4.67 15.99 -0.41
C ASP A 185 -4.73 15.85 1.13
N VAL A 186 -4.89 14.62 1.64
CA VAL A 186 -4.90 14.35 3.08
C VAL A 186 -3.61 14.84 3.73
N ASN A 187 -2.45 14.56 3.12
CA ASN A 187 -1.16 14.92 3.72
C ASN A 187 -0.97 16.44 3.82
N LEU A 188 -1.35 17.20 2.80
CA LEU A 188 -1.28 18.67 2.84
C LEU A 188 -2.26 19.27 3.87
N ARG A 189 -3.48 18.74 3.97
CA ARG A 189 -4.46 19.18 4.98
C ARG A 189 -4.04 18.80 6.40
N LEU A 190 -3.32 17.70 6.57
CA LEU A 190 -2.84 17.21 7.88
C LEU A 190 -1.53 17.88 8.31
N ALA A 191 -0.82 18.54 7.39
CA ALA A 191 0.53 19.06 7.59
C ALA A 191 0.71 19.99 8.80
N GLY A 192 -0.32 20.74 9.20
CA GLY A 192 -0.27 21.62 10.37
C GLY A 192 -0.59 20.94 11.71
N HIS A 193 -0.96 19.67 11.72
CA HIS A 193 -1.47 18.96 12.90
C HIS A 193 -0.40 18.18 13.68
N GLY A 194 0.79 18.01 13.13
CA GLY A 194 1.89 17.28 13.76
C GLY A 194 2.91 16.76 12.75
N LEU A 195 3.79 15.89 13.20
CA LEU A 195 4.86 15.31 12.38
C LEU A 195 4.35 14.08 11.60
N THR A 196 4.96 13.82 10.45
CA THR A 196 4.81 12.55 9.73
C THR A 196 6.10 11.72 9.85
N ALA A 197 5.96 10.48 10.27
CA ALA A 197 7.08 9.54 10.42
C ALA A 197 7.31 8.74 9.13
N VAL A 198 8.56 8.63 8.71
CA VAL A 198 9.03 7.66 7.71
C VAL A 198 9.58 6.44 8.43
N VAL A 199 9.04 5.26 8.13
CA VAL A 199 9.35 3.98 8.79
C VAL A 199 9.76 2.95 7.74
N PRO A 200 11.03 2.93 7.27
CA PRO A 200 11.48 2.11 6.14
C PRO A 200 11.21 0.60 6.30
N ASP A 201 11.24 0.13 7.53
CA ASP A 201 11.01 -1.28 7.86
C ASP A 201 9.52 -1.67 8.00
N ALA A 202 8.59 -0.72 8.00
CA ALA A 202 7.17 -1.00 7.84
C ALA A 202 6.90 -1.26 6.34
N GLN A 203 6.99 -2.52 5.91
CA GLN A 203 7.01 -2.86 4.49
C GLN A 203 5.76 -3.61 4.05
N VAL A 204 5.31 -3.29 2.83
CA VAL A 204 4.29 -4.04 2.11
C VAL A 204 4.79 -4.44 0.73
N HIS A 205 4.26 -5.55 0.19
CA HIS A 205 4.52 -6.02 -1.17
C HIS A 205 3.29 -5.73 -2.02
N HIS A 206 3.42 -4.84 -3.01
CA HIS A 206 2.30 -4.41 -3.86
C HIS A 206 2.22 -5.26 -5.14
N GLY A 207 1.07 -5.91 -5.35
CA GLY A 207 0.85 -6.87 -6.44
C GLY A 207 0.65 -6.25 -7.81
N PHE A 208 0.20 -4.99 -7.88
CA PHE A 208 -0.20 -4.31 -9.12
C PHE A 208 -1.28 -5.06 -9.88
N ALA A 209 -2.35 -5.44 -9.25
CA ALA A 209 -3.48 -6.04 -9.92
C ALA A 209 -4.01 -5.16 -11.05
N ALA A 210 -4.57 -5.78 -12.05
CA ALA A 210 -5.33 -5.07 -13.08
C ALA A 210 -6.57 -4.42 -12.46
N SER A 211 -7.06 -3.37 -13.10
CA SER A 211 -8.32 -2.71 -12.73
C SER A 211 -9.03 -2.26 -14.00
N VAL A 212 -10.25 -1.77 -13.86
CA VAL A 212 -10.97 -1.15 -14.99
C VAL A 212 -10.22 0.02 -15.61
N ARG A 213 -9.33 0.68 -14.84
CA ARG A 213 -8.53 1.84 -15.26
C ARG A 213 -7.12 1.50 -15.71
N ARG A 214 -6.67 0.25 -15.55
CA ARG A 214 -5.27 -0.13 -15.81
C ARG A 214 -5.14 -1.62 -16.11
N ARG A 215 -4.48 -1.95 -17.20
CA ARG A 215 -4.09 -3.32 -17.56
C ARG A 215 -3.05 -3.91 -16.60
N ALA A 216 -2.89 -5.24 -16.62
CA ALA A 216 -1.89 -5.94 -15.81
C ALA A 216 -0.44 -5.49 -16.10
N ASP A 217 -0.15 -4.99 -17.30
CA ASP A 217 1.14 -4.43 -17.70
C ASP A 217 1.31 -2.94 -17.33
N ARG A 218 0.34 -2.37 -16.58
CA ARG A 218 0.31 -0.99 -16.10
C ARG A 218 -0.01 0.08 -17.16
N VAL A 219 -0.38 -0.32 -18.35
CA VAL A 219 -0.89 0.61 -19.36
C VAL A 219 -2.27 1.10 -18.90
N PRO A 220 -2.52 2.42 -18.88
CA PRO A 220 -3.83 2.95 -18.52
C PRO A 220 -4.86 2.52 -19.59
N THR A 221 -6.08 2.26 -19.12
CA THR A 221 -7.25 2.02 -19.98
C THR A 221 -8.16 3.24 -20.00
N ASP A 222 -7.96 4.15 -19.04
CA ASP A 222 -8.69 5.40 -18.89
C ASP A 222 -7.84 6.41 -18.12
N LEU A 223 -7.91 7.70 -18.45
CA LEU A 223 -7.23 8.81 -17.79
C LEU A 223 -8.19 9.83 -17.17
N HIS A 224 -9.51 9.62 -17.29
CA HIS A 224 -10.53 10.55 -16.82
C HIS A 224 -10.33 10.94 -15.35
N GLU A 225 -10.33 9.95 -14.44
CA GLU A 225 -10.18 10.24 -13.01
C GLU A 225 -8.79 10.75 -12.62
N ILE A 226 -7.75 10.45 -13.40
CA ILE A 226 -6.41 11.03 -13.17
C ILE A 226 -6.46 12.52 -13.46
N ALA A 227 -7.03 12.92 -14.59
CA ALA A 227 -7.15 14.33 -14.97
C ALA A 227 -8.08 15.10 -14.04
N ALA A 228 -9.23 14.51 -13.70
CA ALA A 228 -10.19 15.11 -12.77
C ALA A 228 -9.54 15.37 -11.40
N SER A 229 -8.78 14.41 -10.89
CA SER A 229 -8.09 14.59 -9.61
C SER A 229 -6.97 15.61 -9.67
N ILE A 230 -6.25 15.73 -10.78
CA ILE A 230 -5.24 16.80 -10.94
C ILE A 230 -5.92 18.18 -10.92
N ALA A 231 -7.02 18.35 -11.66
CA ALA A 231 -7.77 19.62 -11.68
C ALA A 231 -8.33 19.98 -10.30
N VAL A 232 -8.93 19.02 -9.60
CA VAL A 232 -9.41 19.18 -8.21
C VAL A 232 -8.27 19.57 -7.29
N PHE A 233 -7.11 18.93 -7.41
CA PHE A 233 -5.95 19.15 -6.55
C PHE A 233 -5.40 20.58 -6.72
N LEU A 234 -5.20 21.04 -7.95
CA LEU A 234 -4.74 22.41 -8.24
C LEU A 234 -5.74 23.45 -7.73
N ARG A 235 -7.05 23.24 -7.96
CA ARG A 235 -8.12 24.13 -7.46
C ARG A 235 -8.14 24.24 -5.93
N ARG A 236 -7.74 23.17 -5.22
CA ARG A 236 -7.77 23.12 -3.75
C ARG A 236 -6.48 23.65 -3.12
N HIS A 237 -5.32 23.28 -3.67
CA HIS A 237 -4.02 23.51 -3.03
C HIS A 237 -3.16 24.58 -3.69
N ALA A 238 -3.43 24.92 -4.95
CA ALA A 238 -2.69 25.95 -5.70
C ALA A 238 -3.62 26.74 -6.65
N PRO A 239 -4.73 27.31 -6.16
CA PRO A 239 -5.71 27.99 -7.02
C PRO A 239 -5.08 29.18 -7.79
N GLU A 240 -4.08 29.84 -7.23
CA GLU A 240 -3.35 30.94 -7.86
C GLU A 240 -2.44 30.47 -9.01
N ALA A 241 -2.01 29.20 -8.99
CA ALA A 241 -1.19 28.60 -10.05
C ALA A 241 -2.01 27.84 -11.09
N LEU A 242 -3.33 27.71 -10.91
CA LEU A 242 -4.20 26.84 -11.72
C LEU A 242 -4.08 27.13 -13.22
N GLU A 243 -4.12 28.39 -13.63
CA GLU A 243 -4.03 28.78 -15.03
C GLU A 243 -2.64 28.41 -15.61
N ALA A 244 -1.57 28.72 -14.89
CA ALA A 244 -0.19 28.45 -15.32
C ALA A 244 0.12 26.95 -15.41
N GLU A 245 -0.43 26.14 -14.48
CA GLU A 245 -0.12 24.71 -14.34
C GLU A 245 -1.06 23.80 -15.16
N THR A 246 -2.18 24.31 -15.68
CA THR A 246 -3.14 23.54 -16.51
C THR A 246 -2.44 22.90 -17.70
N ILE A 247 -1.73 23.67 -18.51
CA ILE A 247 -1.05 23.17 -19.70
C ILE A 247 0.08 22.21 -19.34
N PRO A 248 1.01 22.51 -18.42
CA PRO A 248 2.04 21.58 -17.97
C PRO A 248 1.50 20.23 -17.49
N ALA A 249 0.43 20.24 -16.71
CA ALA A 249 -0.20 19.02 -16.16
C ALA A 249 -0.77 18.11 -17.27
N ILE A 250 -1.50 18.71 -18.22
CA ILE A 250 -2.06 17.99 -19.38
C ILE A 250 -0.95 17.45 -20.27
N GLU A 251 0.06 18.27 -20.58
CA GLU A 251 1.18 17.88 -21.41
C GLU A 251 2.03 16.76 -20.81
N ALA A 252 2.16 16.69 -19.48
CA ALA A 252 2.82 15.58 -18.80
C ALA A 252 2.11 14.25 -19.09
N GLN A 253 0.79 14.22 -19.07
CA GLN A 253 0.01 13.01 -19.43
C GLN A 253 0.09 12.69 -20.93
N ARG A 254 0.05 13.71 -21.81
CA ARG A 254 0.22 13.54 -23.24
C ARG A 254 1.60 12.98 -23.60
N ARG A 255 2.67 13.46 -22.96
CA ARG A 255 4.02 12.89 -23.11
C ARG A 255 4.06 11.42 -22.71
N ARG A 256 3.42 11.05 -21.59
CA ARG A 256 3.28 9.65 -21.17
C ARG A 256 2.58 8.78 -22.23
N LEU A 257 1.52 9.27 -22.86
CA LEU A 257 0.84 8.56 -23.96
C LEU A 257 1.75 8.41 -25.18
N ALA A 258 2.48 9.46 -25.57
CA ALA A 258 3.44 9.42 -26.65
C ALA A 258 4.57 8.39 -26.41
N ASP A 259 5.05 8.27 -25.15
CA ASP A 259 6.05 7.28 -24.76
C ASP A 259 5.49 5.85 -24.86
N LEU A 260 4.26 5.61 -24.41
CA LEU A 260 3.61 4.31 -24.53
C LEU A 260 3.40 3.92 -26.00
N ARG A 261 3.04 4.87 -26.86
CA ARG A 261 2.91 4.68 -28.31
C ARG A 261 4.26 4.36 -28.96
N ARG A 262 5.30 5.14 -28.67
CA ARG A 262 6.68 4.88 -29.16
C ARG A 262 7.18 3.51 -28.73
N ALA A 263 6.86 3.09 -27.51
CA ALA A 263 7.16 1.75 -27.00
C ALA A 263 6.23 0.65 -27.56
N ARG A 264 5.33 0.95 -28.49
CA ARG A 264 4.34 0.04 -29.09
C ARG A 264 3.47 -0.69 -28.05
N ARG A 265 3.20 -0.04 -26.94
CA ARG A 265 2.36 -0.58 -25.86
C ARG A 265 0.88 -0.21 -26.02
N ILE A 266 0.60 0.83 -26.80
CA ILE A 266 -0.74 1.26 -27.22
C ILE A 266 -0.71 1.59 -28.71
N SER A 267 -1.85 1.41 -29.37
CA SER A 267 -2.09 1.82 -30.77
C SER A 267 -2.44 3.32 -30.85
N GLU A 268 -2.48 3.86 -32.09
CA GLU A 268 -2.92 5.25 -32.32
C GLU A 268 -4.37 5.48 -31.83
N PRO A 269 -5.37 4.65 -32.22
CA PRO A 269 -6.73 4.82 -31.74
C PRO A 269 -6.86 4.74 -30.20
N GLU A 270 -6.04 3.89 -29.54
CA GLU A 270 -6.00 3.84 -28.08
C GLU A 270 -5.44 5.14 -27.48
N ALA A 271 -4.40 5.70 -28.08
CA ALA A 271 -3.82 6.98 -27.63
C ALA A 271 -4.81 8.14 -27.77
N GLU A 272 -5.53 8.20 -28.91
CA GLU A 272 -6.59 9.20 -29.14
C GLU A 272 -7.73 9.07 -28.13
N ARG A 273 -8.22 7.85 -27.89
CA ARG A 273 -9.26 7.60 -26.88
C ARG A 273 -8.81 8.01 -25.48
N LEU A 274 -7.56 7.69 -25.10
CA LEU A 274 -7.00 8.08 -23.81
C LEU A 274 -6.81 9.60 -23.70
N ALA A 275 -6.44 10.27 -24.79
CA ALA A 275 -6.33 11.74 -24.82
C ALA A 275 -7.72 12.40 -24.70
N ALA A 276 -8.76 11.82 -25.31
CA ALA A 276 -10.15 12.29 -25.14
C ALA A 276 -10.63 12.10 -23.70
N SER A 277 -10.35 10.94 -23.08
CA SER A 277 -10.70 10.72 -21.67
C SER A 277 -9.95 11.64 -20.70
N LEU A 278 -8.72 12.03 -21.03
CA LEU A 278 -7.94 13.03 -20.28
C LEU A 278 -8.62 14.39 -20.31
N ALA A 279 -9.06 14.86 -21.49
CA ALA A 279 -9.75 16.15 -21.65
C ALA A 279 -11.10 16.17 -20.89
N ALA A 280 -11.93 15.15 -21.11
CA ALA A 280 -13.20 15.02 -20.40
C ALA A 280 -13.05 14.95 -18.88
N GLY A 281 -12.00 14.26 -18.41
CA GLY A 281 -11.69 14.20 -16.98
C GLY A 281 -11.26 15.56 -16.42
N TRP A 282 -10.49 16.34 -17.16
CA TRP A 282 -10.12 17.69 -16.75
C TRP A 282 -11.36 18.57 -16.56
N ASP A 283 -12.26 18.58 -17.55
CA ASP A 283 -13.48 19.36 -17.51
C ASP A 283 -14.39 18.93 -16.34
N ASP A 284 -14.52 17.62 -16.09
CA ASP A 284 -15.24 17.10 -14.92
C ASP A 284 -14.58 17.58 -13.62
N GLY A 285 -13.26 17.50 -13.50
CA GLY A 285 -12.51 17.95 -12.33
C GLY A 285 -12.67 19.45 -12.07
N MET A 286 -12.72 20.26 -13.13
CA MET A 286 -13.00 21.70 -13.04
C MET A 286 -14.44 22.00 -12.59
N ALA A 287 -15.39 21.14 -12.92
CA ALA A 287 -16.79 21.29 -12.56
C ALA A 287 -17.16 20.72 -11.18
N ARG A 288 -16.33 19.82 -10.60
CA ARG A 288 -16.64 19.19 -9.30
C ARG A 288 -16.78 20.23 -8.21
N PRO A 289 -17.84 20.13 -7.35
CA PRO A 289 -17.99 21.03 -6.22
C PRO A 289 -16.85 20.79 -5.20
N LEU A 290 -16.23 21.87 -4.72
CA LEU A 290 -15.24 21.86 -3.65
C LEU A 290 -15.82 22.56 -2.43
N SER A 291 -16.44 21.76 -1.55
CA SER A 291 -16.92 22.26 -0.26
C SER A 291 -15.84 22.18 0.80
N PRO A 292 -15.87 23.02 1.84
CA PRO A 292 -15.10 22.78 3.06
C PRO A 292 -15.45 21.41 3.64
N LEU A 293 -14.43 20.65 4.05
CA LEU A 293 -14.63 19.35 4.65
C LEU A 293 -14.91 19.52 6.16
N ALA A 294 -16.12 19.15 6.58
CA ALA A 294 -16.45 19.06 8.00
C ALA A 294 -15.77 17.83 8.63
N ALA A 295 -15.47 17.91 9.92
CA ALA A 295 -14.97 16.76 10.67
C ALA A 295 -15.92 15.55 10.52
N LEU A 296 -15.34 14.37 10.30
CA LEU A 296 -16.13 13.15 10.21
C LEU A 296 -16.61 12.72 11.60
N VAL A 297 -17.89 12.38 11.68
CA VAL A 297 -18.49 11.86 12.92
C VAL A 297 -18.33 10.35 12.96
N PRO A 298 -17.67 9.78 14.00
CA PRO A 298 -17.61 8.34 14.17
C PRO A 298 -18.99 7.73 14.39
N THR A 299 -19.29 6.64 13.71
CA THR A 299 -20.52 5.84 13.96
C THR A 299 -20.26 4.73 14.99
N ALA A 300 -19.12 4.69 15.57
CA ALA A 300 -18.38 3.71 16.34
C ALA A 300 -19.17 2.55 16.97
N PRO A 301 -19.32 1.41 16.28
CA PRO A 301 -19.49 0.15 16.97
C PRO A 301 -18.20 -0.18 17.76
N GLY A 302 -18.29 -0.98 18.83
CA GLY A 302 -17.14 -1.37 19.63
C GLY A 302 -15.99 -1.96 18.81
N PHE A 303 -14.80 -2.04 19.39
CA PHE A 303 -13.62 -2.64 18.76
C PHE A 303 -13.82 -4.15 18.53
N MET A 304 -13.65 -4.61 17.30
CA MET A 304 -13.75 -6.01 16.92
C MET A 304 -12.35 -6.59 16.72
N ALA A 305 -11.81 -7.18 17.79
CA ALA A 305 -10.44 -7.70 17.74
C ALA A 305 -10.29 -8.87 16.76
N LEU A 306 -9.24 -8.82 15.95
CA LEU A 306 -8.78 -9.94 15.16
C LEU A 306 -8.03 -10.91 16.09
N PRO A 307 -8.48 -12.16 16.26
CA PRO A 307 -7.87 -13.10 17.17
C PRO A 307 -6.50 -13.57 16.67
N GLU A 308 -5.71 -14.12 17.58
CA GLU A 308 -4.42 -14.74 17.27
C GLU A 308 -3.41 -13.81 16.58
N THR A 309 -3.57 -12.50 16.68
CA THR A 309 -2.54 -11.53 16.32
C THR A 309 -1.59 -11.29 17.49
N GLY A 310 -0.40 -10.79 17.22
CA GLY A 310 0.64 -10.61 18.23
C GLY A 310 1.95 -11.30 17.83
N PRO A 311 3.01 -11.17 18.64
CA PRO A 311 4.31 -11.76 18.35
C PRO A 311 4.21 -13.26 18.13
N ARG A 312 4.73 -13.75 17.02
CA ARG A 312 4.71 -15.16 16.62
C ARG A 312 6.11 -15.66 16.33
N ARG A 313 6.32 -16.97 16.55
CA ARG A 313 7.54 -17.63 16.10
C ARG A 313 7.58 -17.68 14.57
N GLY A 314 8.66 -17.19 14.00
CA GLY A 314 8.96 -17.41 12.59
C GLY A 314 9.62 -18.76 12.36
N ALA A 315 9.57 -19.23 11.11
CA ALA A 315 10.32 -20.40 10.66
C ALA A 315 10.89 -20.15 9.26
N VAL A 316 12.16 -20.46 9.09
CA VAL A 316 12.82 -20.49 7.77
C VAL A 316 13.07 -21.92 7.38
N ILE A 317 12.45 -22.34 6.28
CA ILE A 317 12.63 -23.66 5.66
C ILE A 317 13.38 -23.45 4.36
N SER A 318 14.54 -24.10 4.19
CA SER A 318 15.41 -23.84 3.05
C SER A 318 15.82 -25.11 2.33
N GLY A 319 16.04 -24.99 1.02
CA GLY A 319 16.52 -26.09 0.20
C GLY A 319 16.72 -25.71 -1.26
N ARG A 320 16.95 -26.71 -2.08
CA ARG A 320 17.16 -26.57 -3.51
C ARG A 320 15.85 -26.57 -4.29
N ILE A 321 15.87 -25.99 -5.49
CA ILE A 321 14.64 -25.84 -6.32
C ILE A 321 13.91 -27.16 -6.58
N TRP A 322 14.62 -28.26 -6.72
CA TRP A 322 14.03 -29.59 -6.93
C TRP A 322 13.37 -30.18 -5.69
N GLN A 323 13.65 -29.63 -4.50
CA GLN A 323 13.02 -30.01 -3.22
C GLN A 323 11.74 -29.19 -2.95
N ARG A 324 11.37 -28.27 -3.84
CA ARG A 324 10.29 -27.29 -3.61
C ARG A 324 9.00 -27.90 -3.08
N ALA A 325 8.56 -29.02 -3.64
CA ALA A 325 7.32 -29.68 -3.21
C ALA A 325 7.39 -30.15 -1.74
N ALA A 326 8.50 -30.77 -1.35
CA ALA A 326 8.75 -31.20 0.04
C ALA A 326 8.85 -30.02 1.00
N LEU A 327 9.59 -28.96 0.62
CA LEU A 327 9.71 -27.74 1.42
C LEU A 327 8.35 -27.07 1.64
N MET A 328 7.52 -26.98 0.60
CA MET A 328 6.16 -26.43 0.71
C MET A 328 5.24 -27.29 1.57
N LYS A 329 5.40 -28.62 1.56
CA LYS A 329 4.66 -29.53 2.47
C LYS A 329 5.04 -29.25 3.93
N GLN A 330 6.34 -29.18 4.25
CA GLN A 330 6.84 -28.83 5.59
C GLN A 330 6.34 -27.43 6.03
N ALA A 331 6.36 -26.46 5.11
CA ALA A 331 5.93 -25.10 5.37
C ALA A 331 4.43 -25.02 5.73
N ARG A 332 3.58 -25.82 5.08
CA ARG A 332 2.14 -25.90 5.43
C ARG A 332 1.93 -26.45 6.83
N ILE A 333 2.71 -27.44 7.25
CA ILE A 333 2.65 -28.01 8.61
C ILE A 333 3.03 -26.92 9.62
N ALA A 334 4.18 -26.29 9.44
CA ALA A 334 4.63 -25.22 10.33
C ALA A 334 3.66 -24.02 10.38
N ARG A 335 3.01 -23.70 9.23
CA ARG A 335 1.96 -22.66 9.17
C ARG A 335 0.71 -23.05 9.97
N ALA A 336 0.30 -24.32 9.91
CA ALA A 336 -0.82 -24.84 10.70
C ALA A 336 -0.54 -24.83 12.22
N GLU A 337 0.75 -24.83 12.62
CA GLU A 337 1.20 -24.64 14.01
C GLU A 337 1.20 -23.15 14.43
N GLY A 338 0.68 -22.24 13.61
CA GLY A 338 0.60 -20.80 13.90
C GLY A 338 1.87 -20.00 13.59
N ARG A 339 2.88 -20.60 12.97
CA ARG A 339 4.15 -19.91 12.65
C ARG A 339 4.05 -18.99 11.42
N VAL A 340 4.81 -17.93 11.40
CA VAL A 340 5.11 -17.16 10.18
C VAL A 340 6.22 -17.88 9.41
N VAL A 341 5.90 -18.42 8.24
CA VAL A 341 6.83 -19.31 7.52
C VAL A 341 7.41 -18.64 6.29
N THR A 342 8.74 -18.67 6.17
CA THR A 342 9.47 -18.31 4.96
C THR A 342 10.16 -19.54 4.37
N VAL A 343 9.87 -19.85 3.11
CA VAL A 343 10.58 -20.87 2.33
C VAL A 343 11.61 -20.17 1.45
N ILE A 344 12.90 -20.56 1.59
CA ILE A 344 13.99 -20.10 0.72
C ILE A 344 14.41 -21.26 -0.18
N CYS A 345 14.07 -21.15 -1.48
CA CYS A 345 14.23 -22.21 -2.45
C CYS A 345 15.16 -21.77 -3.59
N LEU A 346 16.44 -22.23 -3.60
CA LEU A 346 17.48 -21.73 -4.49
C LEU A 346 17.89 -22.74 -5.57
N ALA A 347 18.03 -22.26 -6.81
CA ALA A 347 18.62 -22.98 -7.93
C ALA A 347 20.14 -22.75 -7.98
N PRO A 348 20.95 -23.67 -8.55
CA PRO A 348 22.39 -23.45 -8.80
C PRO A 348 22.58 -22.54 -10.04
N SER A 349 22.21 -21.27 -9.90
CA SER A 349 22.20 -20.31 -11.02
C SER A 349 22.44 -18.87 -10.54
N PRO A 350 22.72 -17.92 -11.44
CA PRO A 350 22.85 -16.50 -11.11
C PRO A 350 21.50 -15.74 -11.16
N ARG A 351 20.37 -16.42 -11.20
CA ARG A 351 19.05 -15.74 -11.30
C ARG A 351 18.82 -14.84 -10.10
N ALA A 352 18.34 -13.62 -10.36
CA ALA A 352 17.92 -12.70 -9.34
C ALA A 352 16.80 -13.30 -8.47
N HIS A 353 16.83 -12.99 -7.17
CA HIS A 353 15.80 -13.44 -6.25
C HIS A 353 14.46 -12.74 -6.46
N ARG A 354 13.40 -13.45 -6.08
CA ARG A 354 12.03 -12.97 -6.01
C ARG A 354 11.41 -13.46 -4.72
N VAL A 355 10.55 -12.64 -4.12
CA VAL A 355 9.75 -13.01 -2.95
C VAL A 355 8.27 -12.87 -3.33
N ALA A 356 7.48 -13.86 -2.95
CA ALA A 356 6.03 -13.86 -3.12
C ALA A 356 5.36 -14.40 -1.86
N PHE A 357 4.17 -13.90 -1.57
CA PHE A 357 3.27 -14.48 -0.58
C PHE A 357 2.29 -15.40 -1.31
N THR A 358 2.21 -16.65 -0.87
CA THR A 358 1.41 -17.68 -1.53
C THR A 358 -0.03 -17.70 -1.00
N ASP A 359 -0.95 -18.34 -1.73
CA ASP A 359 -2.35 -18.53 -1.31
C ASP A 359 -2.49 -19.47 -0.09
N HIS A 360 -1.38 -20.00 0.43
CA HIS A 360 -1.31 -20.74 1.69
C HIS A 360 -0.74 -19.93 2.86
N GLY A 361 -0.56 -18.61 2.70
CA GLY A 361 -0.01 -17.76 3.75
C GLY A 361 1.48 -18.00 4.03
N ILE A 362 2.25 -18.46 3.03
CA ILE A 362 3.68 -18.76 3.14
C ILE A 362 4.47 -17.78 2.29
N TRP A 363 5.50 -17.20 2.86
CA TRP A 363 6.47 -16.38 2.15
C TRP A 363 7.43 -17.27 1.38
N LEU A 364 7.47 -17.15 0.06
CA LEU A 364 8.32 -17.96 -0.81
C LEU A 364 9.36 -17.09 -1.49
N GLN A 365 10.63 -17.27 -1.11
CA GLN A 365 11.77 -16.69 -1.80
C GLN A 365 12.35 -17.70 -2.76
N THR A 366 12.44 -17.32 -4.02
CA THR A 366 13.08 -18.12 -5.08
C THR A 366 14.18 -17.32 -5.75
N GLY A 367 15.13 -18.00 -6.38
CA GLY A 367 16.24 -17.35 -7.09
C GLY A 367 17.41 -18.28 -7.28
N GLY A 368 18.54 -17.70 -7.64
CA GLY A 368 19.80 -18.44 -7.80
C GLY A 368 20.69 -18.34 -6.58
N LEU A 369 21.39 -19.43 -6.26
CA LEU A 369 22.39 -19.46 -5.21
C LEU A 369 23.41 -18.32 -5.37
N PHE A 370 23.75 -18.01 -6.61
CA PHE A 370 24.72 -16.96 -6.98
C PHE A 370 24.04 -15.66 -7.41
N GLY A 371 22.71 -15.60 -7.41
CA GLY A 371 21.94 -14.42 -7.80
C GLY A 371 21.84 -13.36 -6.70
N TRP A 372 21.50 -12.15 -7.09
CA TRP A 372 21.35 -11.01 -6.20
C TRP A 372 19.97 -10.98 -5.52
N SER A 373 19.96 -10.74 -4.22
CA SER A 373 18.75 -10.64 -3.38
C SER A 373 18.42 -9.21 -2.94
N THR A 374 19.36 -8.28 -3.13
CA THR A 374 19.13 -6.83 -3.01
C THR A 374 19.50 -6.19 -4.32
N ARG A 375 18.78 -5.16 -4.77
CA ARG A 375 19.06 -4.52 -6.08
C ARG A 375 20.21 -3.53 -6.04
N GLU A 376 20.64 -3.15 -4.85
CA GLU A 376 21.82 -2.33 -4.56
C GLU A 376 23.12 -3.16 -4.48
N GLY A 377 23.00 -4.47 -4.31
CA GLY A 377 24.15 -5.38 -4.18
C GLY A 377 24.70 -5.88 -5.52
N PRO A 378 25.80 -6.66 -5.49
CA PRO A 378 26.41 -7.23 -6.68
C PRO A 378 25.47 -8.23 -7.37
N ARG A 379 25.43 -8.20 -8.71
CA ARG A 379 24.59 -9.09 -9.53
C ARG A 379 24.95 -10.57 -9.41
N LEU A 380 26.24 -10.85 -9.16
CA LEU A 380 26.75 -12.19 -8.95
C LEU A 380 27.46 -12.25 -7.58
N ARG A 381 27.14 -13.27 -6.80
CA ARG A 381 27.72 -13.49 -5.49
C ARG A 381 28.07 -14.96 -5.28
N LEU A 382 29.34 -15.28 -5.19
CA LEU A 382 29.78 -16.62 -4.90
C LEU A 382 29.71 -16.88 -3.38
N ALA A 383 28.91 -17.85 -2.99
CA ALA A 383 28.80 -18.28 -1.59
C ALA A 383 28.38 -19.76 -1.51
N PRO A 384 28.86 -20.52 -0.49
CA PRO A 384 28.29 -21.82 -0.17
C PRO A 384 26.80 -21.70 0.22
N PHE A 385 26.05 -22.78 -0.01
CA PHE A 385 24.59 -22.78 0.24
C PHE A 385 24.25 -22.37 1.68
N THR A 386 24.91 -22.97 2.67
CA THR A 386 24.66 -22.70 4.10
C THR A 386 24.87 -21.23 4.44
N ARG A 387 25.97 -20.65 3.97
CA ARG A 387 26.28 -19.24 4.18
C ARG A 387 25.21 -18.35 3.49
N ARG A 388 24.84 -18.70 2.26
CA ARG A 388 23.81 -17.95 1.53
C ARG A 388 22.47 -17.95 2.27
N ILE A 389 22.03 -19.11 2.78
CA ILE A 389 20.80 -19.21 3.57
C ILE A 389 20.89 -18.38 4.85
N ALA A 390 22.02 -18.44 5.57
CA ALA A 390 22.22 -17.64 6.77
C ALA A 390 22.10 -16.12 6.49
N GLU A 391 22.71 -15.64 5.40
CA GLU A 391 22.64 -14.25 4.97
C GLU A 391 21.21 -13.82 4.61
N GLU A 392 20.47 -14.67 3.88
CA GLU A 392 19.08 -14.38 3.52
C GLU A 392 18.16 -14.41 4.75
N THR A 393 18.38 -15.33 5.68
CA THR A 393 17.66 -15.40 6.95
C THR A 393 17.91 -14.13 7.78
N ALA A 394 19.16 -13.71 7.93
CA ALA A 394 19.49 -12.47 8.62
C ALA A 394 18.85 -11.24 7.97
N ARG A 395 18.80 -11.18 6.62
CA ARG A 395 18.18 -10.08 5.88
C ARG A 395 16.67 -9.95 6.13
N ILE A 396 15.96 -11.07 6.29
CA ILE A 396 14.51 -11.05 6.50
C ILE A 396 14.11 -11.02 7.99
N ALA A 397 15.02 -11.34 8.90
CA ALA A 397 14.75 -11.41 10.34
C ALA A 397 14.11 -10.13 10.92
N PRO A 398 14.48 -8.90 10.51
CA PRO A 398 13.80 -7.70 10.98
C PRO A 398 12.32 -7.64 10.60
N LEU A 399 11.92 -8.21 9.47
CA LEU A 399 10.54 -8.17 8.96
C LEU A 399 9.72 -9.39 9.38
N ARG A 400 10.39 -10.53 9.52
CA ARG A 400 9.81 -11.85 9.87
C ARG A 400 10.68 -12.47 10.94
N PRO A 401 10.51 -12.06 12.21
CA PRO A 401 11.36 -12.53 13.30
C PRO A 401 11.38 -14.08 13.36
N VAL A 402 12.57 -14.65 13.38
CA VAL A 402 12.81 -16.08 13.59
C VAL A 402 13.26 -16.22 15.05
N LEU A 403 12.36 -16.66 15.91
CA LEU A 403 12.59 -16.87 17.34
C LEU A 403 12.89 -18.34 17.62
#